data_768340af6a59f937a6fb8dc59cd26347
#
_entry.id   768340af6a59f937a6fb8dc59cd26347
#
_cell.length_a   1.000
_cell.length_b   1.000
_cell.length_c   1.000
_cell.angle_alpha   90.00
_cell.angle_beta   90.00
_cell.angle_gamma   90.00
#
_symmetry.space_group_name_H-M   'P 1'
#
loop_
_entity.id
_entity.type
_entity.pdbx_description
1 polymer ?
#
loop_
_entity_poly.entity_id
_entity_poly.type
_entity_poly.pdbx_seq_one_letter_code
_entity_poly.pdbx_strand_id
1 'polypeptide(L)'
;MVQSRGTVGEGDLGPFTNVGAAMVGAGNAYYRGVRMPAAEALKQAGLTPLAPFGADDSELESTNSYATGQAALLLHDSKEALSWADLIYAIDLNGMNSSVSPLAQPVQANRPFKWLNWDAERVLDMLKGSYLFQLDEKRIIQDPESLRASSIRQGSAWHAWAQLRDVVLIQMNSSDHNPAVRVGASPGDSWELSTPQLAQFYVKGSARNHGQHGFIFSNANWDPYPMVNEIEAFTIALANMDTAVAQRLIRFTSTFFTVIAPSSETPGEPGRFHLTEGSEIDAVALMQEIQGLINPVPPQGNALIQNVEDMQGQSRLKVVRARAVVDDTVELLAEDLLTGTYWLDLRKAQDPTRNFGVAPMAVWTAFRDTLPFNGLGAVPATQPIHEIASAFIRSHAAANFYKGDIREPDGMTRRHVTE
;
A
#
# COMPACT_ATOMS: atom_id res chain seq x y z
N MET A 1 -3.23 -2.15 25.62
CA MET A 1 -3.33 -0.91 24.80
C MET A 1 -1.91 -0.46 24.52
N VAL A 2 -1.62 -0.16 23.28
CA VAL A 2 -0.29 0.29 22.85
C VAL A 2 -0.34 1.79 22.60
N GLN A 3 0.67 2.53 23.05
CA GLN A 3 0.78 3.95 22.77
C GLN A 3 1.02 4.17 21.27
N SER A 4 0.33 5.16 20.69
CA SER A 4 0.53 5.55 19.30
C SER A 4 1.82 6.34 19.04
N ARG A 5 2.51 6.73 20.11
CA ARG A 5 3.78 7.48 20.12
C ARG A 5 4.73 6.81 21.11
N GLY A 6 5.98 7.27 21.19
CA GLY A 6 6.95 6.71 22.15
C GLY A 6 8.00 5.83 21.49
N THR A 7 8.19 6.00 20.18
CA THR A 7 9.35 5.47 19.46
C THR A 7 9.89 6.55 18.53
N VAL A 8 11.20 6.59 18.39
CA VAL A 8 11.93 7.45 17.45
C VAL A 8 12.48 6.63 16.28
N GLY A 9 12.19 5.32 16.27
CA GLY A 9 12.54 4.41 15.20
C GLY A 9 13.89 3.69 15.37
N GLU A 10 14.45 3.76 16.56
CA GLU A 10 15.64 3.01 16.99
C GLU A 10 15.25 2.07 18.13
N GLY A 11 14.41 1.09 17.83
CA GLY A 11 13.69 0.30 18.80
C GLY A 11 12.31 0.91 19.13
N ASP A 12 11.30 0.06 19.22
CA ASP A 12 9.90 0.44 19.47
C ASP A 12 9.59 0.42 20.97
N LEU A 13 10.43 1.08 21.79
CA LEU A 13 10.43 1.04 23.26
C LEU A 13 9.05 1.26 23.87
N GLY A 14 8.40 2.40 23.61
CA GLY A 14 7.10 2.72 24.19
C GLY A 14 5.97 1.76 23.81
N PRO A 15 5.81 1.36 22.55
CA PRO A 15 4.87 0.33 22.14
C PRO A 15 5.09 -1.01 22.88
N PHE A 16 6.32 -1.50 22.94
CA PHE A 16 6.60 -2.81 23.54
C PHE A 16 6.61 -2.82 25.07
N THR A 17 6.97 -1.73 25.73
CA THR A 17 6.73 -1.57 27.18
C THR A 17 5.25 -1.78 27.52
N ASN A 18 4.34 -1.27 26.68
CA ASN A 18 2.90 -1.49 26.88
C ASN A 18 2.47 -2.93 26.63
N VAL A 19 3.11 -3.64 25.67
CA VAL A 19 2.86 -5.06 25.42
C VAL A 19 3.37 -5.88 26.59
N GLY A 20 4.61 -5.70 27.03
CA GLY A 20 5.21 -6.38 28.18
C GLY A 20 4.41 -6.17 29.46
N ALA A 21 4.01 -4.93 29.74
CA ALA A 21 3.14 -4.62 30.87
C ALA A 21 1.82 -5.43 30.82
N ALA A 22 1.18 -5.53 29.66
CA ALA A 22 -0.04 -6.31 29.52
C ALA A 22 0.20 -7.82 29.71
N MET A 23 1.35 -8.35 29.26
CA MET A 23 1.72 -9.76 29.43
C MET A 23 1.88 -10.15 30.91
N VAL A 24 2.35 -9.26 31.76
CA VAL A 24 2.46 -9.47 33.21
C VAL A 24 1.20 -9.04 33.98
N GLY A 25 0.13 -8.68 33.27
CA GLY A 25 -1.15 -8.31 33.87
C GLY A 25 -1.26 -6.84 34.33
N ALA A 26 -0.27 -6.01 34.00
CA ALA A 26 -0.29 -4.59 34.31
C ALA A 26 -0.96 -3.75 33.21
N GLY A 27 -1.39 -2.53 33.54
CA GLY A 27 -2.02 -1.61 32.59
C GLY A 27 -3.40 -2.05 32.13
N ASN A 28 -3.79 -1.65 30.92
CA ASN A 28 -5.10 -1.94 30.33
C ASN A 28 -4.96 -2.65 28.98
N ALA A 29 -5.94 -3.52 28.69
CA ALA A 29 -6.08 -4.19 27.39
C ALA A 29 -7.52 -4.09 26.88
N TYR A 30 -7.71 -4.37 25.58
CA TYR A 30 -9.03 -4.63 25.02
C TYR A 30 -9.23 -6.14 24.88
N TYR A 31 -10.35 -6.63 25.38
CA TYR A 31 -10.77 -8.01 25.13
C TYR A 31 -12.21 -7.99 24.59
N ARG A 32 -12.42 -8.58 23.43
CA ARG A 32 -13.71 -8.57 22.71
C ARG A 32 -14.34 -7.17 22.58
N GLY A 33 -13.50 -6.18 22.28
CA GLY A 33 -13.93 -4.79 22.10
C GLY A 33 -14.10 -3.98 23.40
N VAL A 34 -14.00 -4.61 24.57
CA VAL A 34 -14.16 -3.95 25.87
C VAL A 34 -12.80 -3.64 26.49
N ARG A 35 -12.60 -2.37 26.89
CA ARG A 35 -11.40 -1.94 27.61
C ARG A 35 -11.52 -2.33 29.09
N MET A 36 -10.48 -2.99 29.61
CA MET A 36 -10.43 -3.44 31.01
C MET A 36 -8.97 -3.55 31.50
N PRO A 37 -8.74 -3.75 32.81
CA PRO A 37 -7.40 -4.10 33.33
C PRO A 37 -6.84 -5.33 32.61
N ALA A 38 -5.54 -5.32 32.29
CA ALA A 38 -4.91 -6.41 31.55
C ALA A 38 -5.01 -7.77 32.28
N ALA A 39 -4.87 -7.79 33.60
CA ALA A 39 -5.07 -9.00 34.40
C ALA A 39 -6.47 -9.61 34.22
N GLU A 40 -7.51 -8.79 34.16
CA GLU A 40 -8.89 -9.24 33.96
C GLU A 40 -9.08 -9.75 32.52
N ALA A 41 -8.52 -9.04 31.53
CA ALA A 41 -8.55 -9.46 30.13
C ALA A 41 -7.89 -10.83 29.93
N LEU A 42 -6.71 -11.03 30.51
CA LEU A 42 -6.00 -12.32 30.49
C LEU A 42 -6.84 -13.43 31.15
N LYS A 43 -7.42 -13.16 32.32
CA LYS A 43 -8.29 -14.12 33.01
C LYS A 43 -9.50 -14.52 32.16
N GLN A 44 -10.16 -13.55 31.54
CA GLN A 44 -11.29 -13.83 30.63
C GLN A 44 -10.89 -14.59 29.37
N ALA A 45 -9.65 -14.41 28.92
CA ALA A 45 -9.06 -15.16 27.81
C ALA A 45 -8.58 -16.58 28.20
N GLY A 46 -8.66 -16.94 29.48
CA GLY A 46 -8.14 -18.21 29.99
C GLY A 46 -6.62 -18.24 30.08
N LEU A 47 -5.96 -17.10 30.12
CA LEU A 47 -4.51 -16.95 30.20
C LEU A 47 -4.08 -16.54 31.63
N THR A 48 -2.90 -17.01 32.03
CA THR A 48 -2.26 -16.57 33.27
C THR A 48 -1.24 -15.49 32.94
N PRO A 49 -1.20 -14.37 33.71
CA PRO A 49 -0.13 -13.40 33.56
C PRO A 49 1.24 -14.05 33.69
N LEU A 50 2.18 -13.61 32.86
CA LEU A 50 3.58 -14.05 32.99
C LEU A 50 4.17 -13.52 34.29
N ALA A 51 5.07 -14.29 34.90
CA ALA A 51 5.94 -13.76 35.94
C ALA A 51 6.88 -12.71 35.30
N PRO A 52 7.28 -11.65 36.03
CA PRO A 52 8.28 -10.71 35.56
C PRO A 52 9.56 -11.46 35.17
N PHE A 53 10.04 -11.22 33.96
CA PHE A 53 11.11 -12.02 33.34
C PHE A 53 12.47 -11.31 33.29
N GLY A 54 12.66 -10.25 34.07
CA GLY A 54 13.99 -9.63 34.28
C GLY A 54 14.60 -9.04 33.01
N ALA A 55 15.77 -9.54 32.62
CA ALA A 55 16.52 -9.01 31.48
C ALA A 55 15.86 -9.25 30.12
N ASP A 56 14.92 -10.17 30.02
CA ASP A 56 14.17 -10.42 28.78
C ASP A 56 13.29 -9.22 28.39
N ASP A 57 13.01 -8.30 29.32
CA ASP A 57 12.30 -7.06 29.08
C ASP A 57 13.05 -6.15 28.09
N SER A 58 14.37 -6.04 28.22
CA SER A 58 15.19 -5.25 27.30
C SER A 58 15.21 -5.82 25.88
N GLU A 59 15.11 -7.14 25.75
CA GLU A 59 15.02 -7.81 24.45
C GLU A 59 13.68 -7.55 23.77
N LEU A 60 12.60 -7.50 24.55
CA LEU A 60 11.28 -7.15 24.04
C LEU A 60 11.22 -5.72 23.48
N GLU A 61 11.97 -4.80 24.08
CA GLU A 61 11.96 -3.38 23.71
C GLU A 61 12.94 -3.02 22.58
N SER A 62 14.09 -3.72 22.48
CA SER A 62 15.18 -3.43 21.54
C SER A 62 14.90 -3.98 20.13
N THR A 63 13.75 -3.69 19.55
CA THR A 63 13.32 -4.19 18.24
C THR A 63 12.46 -3.16 17.50
N ASN A 64 12.46 -3.18 16.17
CA ASN A 64 11.52 -2.43 15.32
C ASN A 64 10.29 -3.25 14.90
N SER A 65 9.96 -4.32 15.60
CA SER A 65 8.89 -5.25 15.21
C SER A 65 7.51 -4.59 15.17
N TYR A 66 7.24 -3.56 15.97
CA TYR A 66 5.97 -2.81 15.92
C TYR A 66 5.83 -2.04 14.59
N ALA A 67 6.84 -1.27 14.22
CA ALA A 67 6.84 -0.54 12.95
C ALA A 67 6.88 -1.50 11.75
N THR A 68 7.60 -2.60 11.85
CA THR A 68 7.66 -3.66 10.83
C THR A 68 6.29 -4.32 10.63
N GLY A 69 5.58 -4.63 11.72
CA GLY A 69 4.22 -5.15 11.65
C GLY A 69 3.24 -4.18 11.00
N GLN A 70 3.35 -2.89 11.30
CA GLN A 70 2.56 -1.84 10.63
C GLN A 70 2.91 -1.73 9.13
N ALA A 71 4.18 -1.86 8.76
CA ALA A 71 4.61 -1.86 7.37
C ALA A 71 4.08 -3.10 6.61
N ALA A 72 3.99 -4.26 7.25
CA ALA A 72 3.37 -5.44 6.66
C ALA A 72 1.88 -5.27 6.38
N LEU A 73 1.13 -4.63 7.30
CA LEU A 73 -0.27 -4.27 7.07
C LEU A 73 -0.41 -3.22 5.96
N LEU A 74 0.48 -2.22 5.93
CA LEU A 74 0.54 -1.24 4.85
C LEU A 74 0.71 -1.90 3.48
N LEU A 75 1.60 -2.89 3.36
CA LEU A 75 1.81 -3.66 2.13
C LEU A 75 0.56 -4.39 1.66
N HIS A 76 -0.19 -4.98 2.60
CA HIS A 76 -1.45 -5.65 2.27
C HIS A 76 -2.45 -4.68 1.65
N ASP A 77 -2.72 -3.57 2.32
CA ASP A 77 -3.75 -2.62 1.91
C ASP A 77 -3.34 -1.83 0.67
N SER A 78 -2.06 -1.48 0.54
CA SER A 78 -1.54 -0.82 -0.66
C SER A 78 -1.57 -1.73 -1.90
N LYS A 79 -1.43 -3.04 -1.74
CA LYS A 79 -1.62 -3.99 -2.85
C LYS A 79 -3.04 -3.93 -3.41
N GLU A 80 -4.04 -3.88 -2.52
CA GLU A 80 -5.43 -3.74 -2.94
C GLU A 80 -5.67 -2.39 -3.63
N ALA A 81 -5.14 -1.28 -3.09
CA ALA A 81 -5.25 0.03 -3.72
C ALA A 81 -4.63 0.06 -5.13
N LEU A 82 -3.44 -0.51 -5.31
CA LEU A 82 -2.79 -0.63 -6.62
C LEU A 82 -3.60 -1.50 -7.60
N SER A 83 -4.16 -2.60 -7.12
CA SER A 83 -5.00 -3.48 -7.94
C SER A 83 -6.30 -2.80 -8.38
N TRP A 84 -6.91 -2.00 -7.50
CA TRP A 84 -8.06 -1.18 -7.83
C TRP A 84 -7.71 -0.06 -8.81
N ALA A 85 -6.51 0.55 -8.70
CA ALA A 85 -6.05 1.56 -9.65
C ALA A 85 -5.97 1.00 -11.08
N ASP A 86 -5.48 -0.24 -11.26
CA ASP A 86 -5.44 -0.91 -12.56
C ASP A 86 -6.86 -1.15 -13.13
N LEU A 87 -7.79 -1.60 -12.28
CA LEU A 87 -9.20 -1.84 -12.69
C LEU A 87 -9.90 -0.55 -13.10
N ILE A 88 -9.72 0.52 -12.33
CA ILE A 88 -10.34 1.83 -12.58
C ILE A 88 -9.72 2.46 -13.83
N TYR A 89 -8.41 2.33 -14.03
CA TYR A 89 -7.79 2.77 -15.27
C TYR A 89 -8.39 2.08 -16.51
N ALA A 90 -8.68 0.79 -16.44
CA ALA A 90 -9.37 0.08 -17.53
C ALA A 90 -10.80 0.60 -17.73
N ILE A 91 -11.50 1.05 -16.68
CA ILE A 91 -12.81 1.72 -16.75
C ILE A 91 -12.66 3.06 -17.44
N ASP A 92 -11.68 3.88 -17.06
CA ASP A 92 -11.44 5.22 -17.60
C ASP A 92 -11.15 5.19 -19.10
N LEU A 93 -10.32 4.25 -19.53
CA LEU A 93 -10.07 4.06 -20.97
C LEU A 93 -11.36 3.86 -21.76
N ASN A 94 -12.29 3.04 -21.23
CA ASN A 94 -13.59 2.85 -21.86
C ASN A 94 -14.48 4.10 -21.78
N GLY A 95 -14.54 4.73 -20.61
CA GLY A 95 -15.34 5.95 -20.40
C GLY A 95 -14.92 7.08 -21.32
N MET A 96 -13.61 7.27 -21.50
CA MET A 96 -13.05 8.29 -22.39
C MET A 96 -13.09 7.91 -23.87
N ASN A 97 -13.40 6.66 -24.24
CA ASN A 97 -13.20 6.13 -25.60
C ASN A 97 -11.74 6.25 -26.06
N SER A 98 -10.81 5.96 -25.16
CA SER A 98 -9.38 6.19 -25.34
C SER A 98 -8.74 5.20 -26.31
N SER A 99 -7.57 5.56 -26.84
CA SER A 99 -6.71 4.67 -27.59
C SER A 99 -6.00 3.66 -26.66
N VAL A 100 -6.00 2.40 -27.02
CA VAL A 100 -5.22 1.34 -26.34
C VAL A 100 -3.80 1.23 -26.85
N SER A 101 -3.41 2.02 -27.85
CA SER A 101 -2.08 1.97 -28.48
C SER A 101 -0.92 2.17 -27.50
N PRO A 102 -1.00 3.01 -26.45
CA PRO A 102 0.07 3.15 -25.47
C PRO A 102 0.40 1.85 -24.73
N LEU A 103 -0.54 0.94 -24.61
CA LEU A 103 -0.40 -0.34 -23.90
C LEU A 103 0.13 -1.46 -24.81
N ALA A 104 0.16 -1.24 -26.13
CA ALA A 104 0.51 -2.26 -27.09
C ALA A 104 1.95 -2.78 -26.91
N GLN A 105 2.13 -4.09 -27.01
CA GLN A 105 3.41 -4.76 -26.81
C GLN A 105 4.56 -4.12 -27.61
N PRO A 106 4.43 -3.71 -28.90
CA PRO A 106 5.51 -3.05 -29.62
C PRO A 106 5.93 -1.70 -29.03
N VAL A 107 5.00 -0.98 -28.39
CA VAL A 107 5.30 0.28 -27.70
C VAL A 107 6.07 -0.02 -26.41
N GLN A 108 5.62 -0.99 -25.65
CA GLN A 108 6.23 -1.40 -24.38
C GLN A 108 7.64 -1.98 -24.59
N ALA A 109 7.87 -2.71 -25.68
CA ALA A 109 9.17 -3.28 -26.01
C ALA A 109 10.28 -2.23 -26.25
N ASN A 110 9.92 -0.99 -26.62
CA ASN A 110 10.89 0.10 -26.74
C ASN A 110 11.50 0.53 -25.41
N ARG A 111 10.85 0.20 -24.30
CA ARG A 111 11.31 0.52 -22.94
C ARG A 111 11.11 -0.71 -22.06
N PRO A 112 12.08 -1.63 -21.97
CA PRO A 112 11.91 -2.95 -21.34
C PRO A 112 11.96 -2.89 -19.81
N PHE A 113 11.21 -1.99 -19.21
CA PHE A 113 10.98 -1.94 -17.76
C PHE A 113 9.93 -2.99 -17.38
N LYS A 114 10.33 -4.04 -16.73
CA LYS A 114 9.51 -5.23 -16.47
C LYS A 114 8.16 -4.93 -15.85
N TRP A 115 8.13 -4.08 -14.81
CA TRP A 115 6.91 -3.76 -14.09
C TRP A 115 5.96 -2.86 -14.90
N LEU A 116 6.50 -1.94 -15.69
CA LEU A 116 5.70 -1.08 -16.58
C LEU A 116 5.03 -1.91 -17.68
N ASN A 117 5.81 -2.82 -18.28
CA ASN A 117 5.33 -3.70 -19.34
C ASN A 117 4.30 -4.71 -18.79
N TRP A 118 4.53 -5.24 -17.61
CA TRP A 118 3.61 -6.12 -16.91
C TRP A 118 2.26 -5.44 -16.60
N ASP A 119 2.29 -4.20 -16.12
CA ASP A 119 1.08 -3.43 -15.84
C ASP A 119 0.28 -3.15 -17.12
N ALA A 120 0.96 -2.72 -18.19
CA ALA A 120 0.32 -2.51 -19.49
C ALA A 120 -0.33 -3.79 -20.05
N GLU A 121 0.33 -4.94 -19.89
CA GLU A 121 -0.20 -6.24 -20.29
C GLU A 121 -1.43 -6.62 -19.47
N ARG A 122 -1.43 -6.39 -18.16
CA ARG A 122 -2.57 -6.63 -17.27
C ARG A 122 -3.78 -5.80 -17.69
N VAL A 123 -3.59 -4.51 -17.93
CA VAL A 123 -4.66 -3.61 -18.36
C VAL A 123 -5.23 -4.05 -19.71
N LEU A 124 -4.39 -4.44 -20.67
CA LEU A 124 -4.87 -5.01 -21.94
C LEU A 124 -5.69 -6.30 -21.73
N ASP A 125 -5.28 -7.16 -20.80
CA ASP A 125 -5.99 -8.38 -20.48
C ASP A 125 -7.36 -8.10 -19.86
N MET A 126 -7.45 -7.12 -18.95
CA MET A 126 -8.72 -6.63 -18.39
C MET A 126 -9.68 -6.12 -19.45
N LEU A 127 -9.15 -5.50 -20.52
CA LEU A 127 -9.90 -4.90 -21.60
C LEU A 127 -10.31 -5.90 -22.70
N LYS A 128 -9.94 -7.19 -22.62
CA LYS A 128 -10.33 -8.18 -23.64
C LYS A 128 -11.83 -8.16 -23.90
N GLY A 129 -12.18 -8.04 -25.17
CA GLY A 129 -13.58 -7.92 -25.61
C GLY A 129 -14.17 -6.51 -25.55
N SER A 130 -13.40 -5.51 -25.14
CA SER A 130 -13.85 -4.12 -25.15
C SER A 130 -14.05 -3.59 -26.56
N TYR A 131 -15.03 -2.70 -26.72
CA TYR A 131 -15.27 -1.94 -27.94
C TYR A 131 -14.07 -1.06 -28.34
N LEU A 132 -13.15 -0.81 -27.41
CA LEU A 132 -11.93 -0.03 -27.70
C LEU A 132 -11.04 -0.67 -28.76
N PHE A 133 -11.16 -1.97 -28.99
CA PHE A 133 -10.42 -2.68 -30.06
C PHE A 133 -11.11 -2.62 -31.43
N GLN A 134 -12.30 -2.02 -31.50
CA GLN A 134 -12.99 -1.80 -32.76
C GLN A 134 -12.54 -0.49 -33.41
N LEU A 135 -12.61 -0.42 -34.74
CA LEU A 135 -12.35 0.81 -35.46
C LEU A 135 -13.40 1.86 -35.09
N ASP A 136 -12.93 3.04 -34.72
CA ASP A 136 -13.77 4.20 -34.43
C ASP A 136 -13.05 5.45 -34.96
N GLU A 137 -13.56 5.99 -36.08
CA GLU A 137 -13.00 7.19 -36.74
C GLU A 137 -13.14 8.46 -35.92
N LYS A 138 -14.02 8.47 -34.91
CA LYS A 138 -14.23 9.60 -33.99
C LYS A 138 -13.28 9.53 -32.78
N ARG A 139 -12.58 8.43 -32.59
CA ARG A 139 -11.65 8.28 -31.46
C ARG A 139 -10.47 9.21 -31.62
N ILE A 140 -10.13 9.92 -30.55
CA ILE A 140 -8.95 10.79 -30.51
C ILE A 140 -7.70 9.94 -30.70
N ILE A 141 -6.80 10.36 -31.60
CA ILE A 141 -5.56 9.64 -31.87
C ILE A 141 -4.58 9.73 -30.67
N GLN A 142 -4.58 10.87 -29.99
CA GLN A 142 -3.68 11.13 -28.89
C GLN A 142 -4.43 11.65 -27.68
N ASP A 143 -4.63 10.77 -26.72
CA ASP A 143 -5.20 11.09 -25.41
C ASP A 143 -4.28 11.99 -24.57
N PRO A 144 -4.79 12.61 -23.49
CA PRO A 144 -3.96 13.26 -22.48
C PRO A 144 -2.90 12.33 -21.91
N GLU A 145 -1.80 12.90 -21.42
CA GLU A 145 -0.72 12.11 -20.82
C GLU A 145 -1.19 11.28 -19.63
N SER A 146 -2.14 11.76 -18.85
CA SER A 146 -2.71 11.02 -17.72
C SER A 146 -3.31 9.68 -18.12
N LEU A 147 -3.84 9.55 -19.35
CA LEU A 147 -4.31 8.26 -19.90
C LEU A 147 -3.17 7.47 -20.56
N ARG A 148 -2.30 8.14 -21.32
CA ARG A 148 -1.22 7.47 -22.04
C ARG A 148 -0.10 6.96 -21.13
N ALA A 149 0.13 7.64 -20.00
CA ALA A 149 1.21 7.35 -19.06
C ALA A 149 0.73 6.62 -17.78
N SER A 150 -0.55 6.30 -17.65
CA SER A 150 -1.04 5.65 -16.43
C SER A 150 -0.34 4.33 -16.14
N SER A 151 -0.22 3.42 -17.11
CA SER A 151 0.49 2.15 -16.90
C SER A 151 1.97 2.34 -16.53
N ILE A 152 2.60 3.45 -16.97
CA ILE A 152 3.97 3.79 -16.57
C ILE A 152 4.02 4.15 -15.09
N ARG A 153 3.07 4.97 -14.63
CA ARG A 153 3.00 5.42 -13.23
C ARG A 153 2.57 4.28 -12.30
N GLN A 154 1.56 3.51 -12.68
CA GLN A 154 1.09 2.34 -11.95
C GLN A 154 2.16 1.26 -11.86
N GLY A 155 2.78 0.88 -12.98
CA GLY A 155 3.89 -0.07 -12.98
C GLY A 155 5.09 0.39 -12.16
N SER A 156 5.35 1.71 -12.08
CA SER A 156 6.39 2.26 -11.20
C SER A 156 6.00 2.13 -9.72
N ALA A 157 4.73 2.36 -9.37
CA ALA A 157 4.23 2.17 -8.00
C ALA A 157 4.25 0.67 -7.60
N TRP A 158 3.86 -0.23 -8.51
CA TRP A 158 3.99 -1.68 -8.31
C TRP A 158 5.43 -2.13 -8.09
N HIS A 159 6.39 -1.58 -8.84
CA HIS A 159 7.80 -1.86 -8.64
C HIS A 159 8.28 -1.43 -7.25
N ALA A 160 7.96 -0.20 -6.86
CA ALA A 160 8.31 0.31 -5.52
C ALA A 160 7.64 -0.52 -4.40
N TRP A 161 6.38 -0.93 -4.59
CA TRP A 161 5.70 -1.85 -3.67
C TRP A 161 6.43 -3.19 -3.55
N ALA A 162 6.89 -3.76 -4.66
CA ALA A 162 7.61 -5.03 -4.65
C ALA A 162 8.96 -4.92 -3.93
N GLN A 163 9.68 -3.81 -4.10
CA GLN A 163 10.92 -3.53 -3.37
C GLN A 163 10.66 -3.41 -1.86
N LEU A 164 9.66 -2.64 -1.48
CA LEU A 164 9.26 -2.51 -0.07
C LEU A 164 8.85 -3.87 0.52
N ARG A 165 8.04 -4.67 -0.22
CA ARG A 165 7.65 -6.02 0.20
C ARG A 165 8.86 -6.88 0.53
N ASP A 166 9.84 -6.89 -0.35
CA ASP A 166 11.02 -7.72 -0.22
C ASP A 166 11.84 -7.34 1.01
N VAL A 167 12.02 -6.05 1.26
CA VAL A 167 12.73 -5.55 2.45
C VAL A 167 11.96 -5.81 3.73
N VAL A 168 10.64 -5.60 3.75
CA VAL A 168 9.81 -5.90 4.92
C VAL A 168 9.83 -7.39 5.25
N LEU A 169 9.81 -8.27 4.25
CA LEU A 169 9.93 -9.71 4.47
C LEU A 169 11.28 -10.10 5.08
N ILE A 170 12.37 -9.46 4.65
CA ILE A 170 13.70 -9.64 5.27
C ILE A 170 13.65 -9.17 6.73
N GLN A 171 13.14 -7.96 6.98
CA GLN A 171 13.06 -7.39 8.33
C GLN A 171 12.23 -8.27 9.27
N MET A 172 11.08 -8.77 8.82
CA MET A 172 10.20 -9.66 9.61
C MET A 172 10.86 -10.99 10.00
N ASN A 173 11.84 -11.45 9.22
CA ASN A 173 12.54 -12.73 9.44
C ASN A 173 13.97 -12.52 9.95
N SER A 174 14.32 -11.30 10.34
CA SER A 174 15.63 -10.96 10.87
C SER A 174 15.60 -10.89 12.41
N SER A 175 16.76 -11.10 13.02
CA SER A 175 16.99 -10.77 14.42
C SER A 175 17.58 -9.37 14.49
N ASP A 176 16.78 -8.41 14.96
CA ASP A 176 17.13 -6.99 15.07
C ASP A 176 17.43 -6.54 16.50
N HIS A 177 17.74 -7.49 17.38
CA HIS A 177 18.02 -7.23 18.79
C HIS A 177 19.43 -6.69 19.03
N ASN A 178 19.56 -5.93 20.11
CA ASN A 178 20.83 -5.61 20.76
C ASN A 178 20.75 -6.04 22.24
N PRO A 179 21.60 -6.97 22.71
CA PRO A 179 22.72 -7.58 21.98
C PRO A 179 22.33 -8.69 21.00
N ALA A 180 23.18 -8.93 20.01
CA ALA A 180 23.08 -10.11 19.15
C ALA A 180 23.65 -11.34 19.86
N VAL A 181 22.86 -12.39 19.96
CA VAL A 181 23.25 -13.67 20.58
C VAL A 181 23.46 -14.74 19.51
N ARG A 182 24.65 -15.34 19.45
CA ARG A 182 25.00 -16.39 18.49
C ARG A 182 25.37 -17.68 19.20
N VAL A 183 24.36 -18.46 19.53
CA VAL A 183 24.56 -19.77 20.20
C VAL A 183 25.28 -20.73 19.26
N GLY A 184 26.23 -21.48 19.79
CA GLY A 184 27.03 -22.47 19.08
C GLY A 184 28.25 -21.93 18.34
N ALA A 185 28.36 -20.62 18.16
CA ALA A 185 29.55 -20.03 17.54
C ALA A 185 30.78 -20.12 18.46
N SER A 186 31.96 -20.27 17.85
CA SER A 186 33.25 -20.48 18.56
C SER A 186 34.32 -19.54 18.01
N PRO A 187 35.35 -19.21 18.81
CA PRO A 187 36.47 -18.38 18.33
C PRO A 187 37.21 -18.95 17.12
N GLY A 188 37.09 -20.26 16.86
CA GLY A 188 37.72 -20.92 15.72
C GLY A 188 36.93 -20.85 14.41
N ASP A 189 35.69 -20.32 14.41
CA ASP A 189 34.82 -20.33 13.24
C ASP A 189 35.26 -19.34 12.17
N SER A 190 35.92 -18.24 12.58
CA SER A 190 36.49 -17.27 11.67
C SER A 190 37.69 -16.54 12.29
N TRP A 191 38.51 -15.89 11.45
CA TRP A 191 39.72 -15.21 11.90
C TRP A 191 39.43 -14.04 12.85
N GLU A 192 38.37 -13.29 12.60
CA GLU A 192 38.00 -12.14 13.42
C GLU A 192 37.53 -12.57 14.81
N LEU A 193 36.75 -13.65 14.91
CA LEU A 193 36.28 -14.19 16.19
C LEU A 193 37.42 -14.71 17.07
N SER A 194 38.56 -15.10 16.48
CA SER A 194 39.75 -15.54 17.20
C SER A 194 40.60 -14.39 17.74
N THR A 195 40.33 -13.14 17.30
CA THR A 195 41.08 -11.99 17.82
C THR A 195 40.81 -11.74 19.31
N PRO A 196 41.78 -11.26 20.11
CA PRO A 196 41.55 -10.96 21.51
C PRO A 196 40.37 -10.00 21.76
N GLN A 197 40.15 -9.06 20.83
CA GLN A 197 39.04 -8.08 20.91
C GLN A 197 37.68 -8.74 20.85
N LEU A 198 37.46 -9.71 19.97
CA LEU A 198 36.17 -10.35 19.84
C LEU A 198 36.04 -11.58 20.73
N ALA A 199 37.11 -12.31 20.99
CA ALA A 199 37.12 -13.48 21.88
C ALA A 199 36.68 -13.15 23.33
N GLN A 200 36.82 -11.89 23.79
CA GLN A 200 36.32 -11.48 25.10
C GLN A 200 34.79 -11.59 25.25
N PHE A 201 34.05 -11.54 24.15
CA PHE A 201 32.57 -11.68 24.12
C PHE A 201 32.11 -13.13 24.00
N TYR A 202 33.05 -14.09 24.05
CA TYR A 202 32.73 -15.51 23.99
C TYR A 202 32.28 -16.01 25.36
N VAL A 203 31.05 -16.54 25.39
CA VAL A 203 30.45 -17.19 26.55
C VAL A 203 30.74 -18.71 26.48
N LYS A 204 31.51 -19.21 27.44
CA LYS A 204 31.83 -20.66 27.54
C LYS A 204 30.66 -21.43 28.10
N GLY A 205 30.55 -22.67 27.67
CA GLY A 205 29.61 -23.63 28.25
C GLY A 205 29.85 -23.86 29.75
N SER A 206 28.77 -23.87 30.53
CA SER A 206 28.76 -24.04 31.97
C SER A 206 27.46 -24.70 32.42
N ALA A 207 27.38 -25.12 33.68
CA ALA A 207 26.14 -25.62 34.26
C ALA A 207 25.00 -24.57 34.27
N ARG A 208 25.34 -23.28 34.35
CA ARG A 208 24.34 -22.17 34.36
C ARG A 208 23.66 -21.96 33.02
N ASN A 209 24.34 -22.23 31.92
CA ASN A 209 23.82 -22.10 30.57
C ASN A 209 23.60 -23.48 29.90
N HIS A 210 23.43 -24.53 30.69
CA HIS A 210 23.18 -25.90 30.23
C HIS A 210 24.21 -26.40 29.21
N GLY A 211 25.49 -25.98 29.37
CA GLY A 211 26.58 -26.33 28.48
C GLY A 211 26.61 -25.60 27.14
N GLN A 212 25.69 -24.71 26.90
CA GLN A 212 25.67 -23.89 25.69
C GLN A 212 26.84 -22.92 25.68
N HIS A 213 27.34 -22.60 24.51
CA HIS A 213 28.39 -21.61 24.28
C HIS A 213 28.02 -20.72 23.10
N GLY A 214 28.72 -19.62 22.92
CA GLY A 214 28.48 -18.71 21.82
C GLY A 214 29.01 -17.31 22.09
N PHE A 215 28.58 -16.37 21.30
CA PHE A 215 28.96 -14.96 21.44
C PHE A 215 27.75 -14.09 21.78
N ILE A 216 28.01 -12.99 22.48
CA ILE A 216 27.05 -11.92 22.76
C ILE A 216 27.70 -10.62 22.32
N PHE A 217 27.15 -9.98 21.25
CA PHE A 217 27.72 -8.77 20.66
C PHE A 217 26.80 -7.58 20.78
N SER A 218 27.33 -6.43 21.18
CA SER A 218 26.67 -5.15 20.95
C SER A 218 26.63 -4.85 19.46
N ASN A 219 25.48 -4.32 18.98
CA ASN A 219 25.27 -4.05 17.57
C ASN A 219 24.22 -2.94 17.37
N ALA A 220 23.92 -2.63 16.11
CA ALA A 220 22.90 -1.67 15.69
C ALA A 220 21.88 -2.32 14.72
N ASN A 221 21.58 -3.61 14.90
CA ASN A 221 20.64 -4.33 14.00
C ASN A 221 19.21 -3.80 14.09
N TRP A 222 18.88 -3.07 15.14
CA TRP A 222 17.60 -2.37 15.27
C TRP A 222 17.50 -1.11 14.41
N ASP A 223 18.55 -0.65 13.72
CA ASP A 223 18.44 0.46 12.79
C ASP A 223 17.57 0.08 11.58
N PRO A 224 16.42 0.75 11.38
CA PRO A 224 15.43 0.35 10.37
C PRO A 224 15.71 0.91 8.97
N TYR A 225 16.85 1.51 8.73
CA TYR A 225 17.11 2.30 7.51
C TYR A 225 16.86 1.57 6.20
N PRO A 226 17.16 0.28 6.03
CA PRO A 226 16.78 -0.43 4.82
C PRO A 226 15.27 -0.39 4.54
N MET A 227 14.44 -0.57 5.58
CA MET A 227 12.99 -0.56 5.45
C MET A 227 12.42 0.85 5.27
N VAL A 228 12.89 1.81 6.05
CA VAL A 228 12.28 3.16 6.03
C VAL A 228 12.59 3.94 4.76
N ASN A 229 13.71 3.67 4.09
CA ASN A 229 14.02 4.25 2.79
C ASN A 229 13.04 3.74 1.72
N GLU A 230 12.72 2.45 1.73
CA GLU A 230 11.77 1.87 0.79
C GLU A 230 10.32 2.30 1.08
N ILE A 231 9.96 2.56 2.34
CA ILE A 231 8.66 3.16 2.68
C ILE A 231 8.52 4.55 2.05
N GLU A 232 9.52 5.40 2.15
CA GLU A 232 9.48 6.74 1.55
C GLU A 232 9.49 6.67 0.01
N ALA A 233 10.30 5.81 -0.58
CA ALA A 233 10.36 5.60 -2.02
C ALA A 233 9.00 5.10 -2.57
N PHE A 234 8.38 4.14 -1.89
CA PHE A 234 7.04 3.66 -2.23
C PHE A 234 5.99 4.77 -2.12
N THR A 235 6.00 5.54 -1.04
CA THR A 235 5.04 6.61 -0.81
C THR A 235 5.10 7.67 -1.92
N ILE A 236 6.31 8.04 -2.37
CA ILE A 236 6.52 8.97 -3.49
C ILE A 236 6.02 8.35 -4.81
N ALA A 237 6.29 7.07 -5.05
CA ALA A 237 5.85 6.39 -6.26
C ALA A 237 4.31 6.29 -6.33
N LEU A 238 3.66 5.99 -5.20
CA LEU A 238 2.21 5.95 -5.06
C LEU A 238 1.60 7.33 -5.37
N ALA A 239 2.09 8.41 -4.76
CA ALA A 239 1.62 9.77 -5.03
C ALA A 239 1.81 10.20 -6.50
N ASN A 240 2.85 9.71 -7.17
CA ASN A 240 3.03 9.92 -8.61
C ASN A 240 1.98 9.17 -9.44
N MET A 241 1.53 8.00 -9.01
CA MET A 241 0.38 7.29 -9.59
C MET A 241 -0.89 8.09 -9.35
N ASP A 242 -1.15 8.56 -8.13
CA ASP A 242 -2.32 9.35 -7.76
C ASP A 242 -2.44 10.63 -8.58
N THR A 243 -1.32 11.25 -8.96
CA THR A 243 -1.33 12.38 -9.89
C THR A 243 -1.96 11.99 -11.25
N ALA A 244 -1.69 10.79 -11.75
CA ALA A 244 -2.32 10.32 -12.99
C ALA A 244 -3.81 10.03 -12.78
N VAL A 245 -4.19 9.43 -11.66
CA VAL A 245 -5.59 9.17 -11.28
C VAL A 245 -6.37 10.49 -11.24
N ALA A 246 -5.91 11.47 -10.46
CA ALA A 246 -6.56 12.77 -10.35
C ALA A 246 -6.70 13.47 -11.72
N GLN A 247 -5.67 13.42 -12.56
CA GLN A 247 -5.73 14.06 -13.88
C GLN A 247 -6.65 13.33 -14.85
N ARG A 248 -6.81 11.99 -14.79
CA ARG A 248 -7.81 11.25 -15.56
C ARG A 248 -9.21 11.70 -15.16
N LEU A 249 -9.49 11.71 -13.87
CA LEU A 249 -10.76 12.15 -13.32
C LEU A 249 -11.14 13.56 -13.82
N ILE A 250 -10.22 14.51 -13.71
CA ILE A 250 -10.43 15.88 -14.20
C ILE A 250 -10.70 15.93 -15.71
N ARG A 251 -10.08 15.04 -16.52
CA ARG A 251 -10.29 15.02 -17.99
C ARG A 251 -11.69 14.60 -18.38
N PHE A 252 -12.42 13.87 -17.55
CA PHE A 252 -13.82 13.54 -17.83
C PHE A 252 -14.72 14.78 -17.95
N THR A 253 -14.38 15.90 -17.36
CA THR A 253 -15.11 17.17 -17.51
C THR A 253 -14.83 17.88 -18.84
N SER A 254 -13.84 17.43 -19.63
CA SER A 254 -13.45 18.02 -20.90
C SER A 254 -14.18 17.37 -22.08
N THR A 255 -15.10 18.09 -22.69
CA THR A 255 -15.84 17.63 -23.87
C THR A 255 -14.94 17.32 -25.07
N PHE A 256 -13.79 17.99 -25.18
CA PHE A 256 -12.80 17.70 -26.23
C PHE A 256 -12.25 16.28 -26.11
N PHE A 257 -11.90 15.82 -24.91
CA PHE A 257 -11.32 14.50 -24.71
C PHE A 257 -12.38 13.39 -24.65
N THR A 258 -13.54 13.65 -24.11
CA THR A 258 -14.63 12.66 -24.06
C THR A 258 -15.34 12.49 -25.40
N VAL A 259 -15.21 13.47 -26.32
CA VAL A 259 -15.89 13.48 -27.62
C VAL A 259 -17.42 13.34 -27.46
N ILE A 260 -17.94 13.81 -26.35
CA ILE A 260 -19.38 13.90 -26.11
C ILE A 260 -19.73 15.36 -25.86
N ALA A 261 -20.61 15.91 -26.69
CA ALA A 261 -21.23 17.18 -26.40
C ALA A 261 -22.34 16.95 -25.36
N PRO A 262 -22.28 17.54 -24.18
CA PRO A 262 -23.26 17.29 -23.11
C PRO A 262 -24.70 17.59 -23.52
N SER A 263 -24.89 18.50 -24.49
CA SER A 263 -26.20 18.99 -24.89
C SER A 263 -26.91 18.23 -26.01
N SER A 264 -26.21 17.36 -26.76
CA SER A 264 -26.76 16.81 -27.98
C SER A 264 -26.79 15.28 -28.05
N GLU A 265 -26.01 14.59 -27.23
CA GLU A 265 -25.83 13.13 -27.38
C GLU A 265 -26.21 12.33 -26.11
N THR A 266 -26.64 13.01 -25.04
CA THR A 266 -27.02 12.34 -23.79
C THR A 266 -28.55 12.30 -23.70
N PRO A 267 -29.18 11.11 -23.85
CA PRO A 267 -30.65 11.03 -23.76
C PRO A 267 -31.13 11.48 -22.37
N GLY A 268 -31.96 12.52 -22.34
CA GLY A 268 -32.72 12.92 -21.16
C GLY A 268 -32.23 14.14 -20.42
N GLU A 269 -30.98 14.62 -20.59
CA GLU A 269 -30.51 15.83 -19.93
C GLU A 269 -29.60 16.70 -20.80
N PRO A 270 -30.08 17.86 -21.23
CA PRO A 270 -29.25 18.84 -21.94
C PRO A 270 -28.25 19.46 -20.96
N GLY A 271 -26.99 19.13 -21.08
CA GLY A 271 -25.87 19.95 -20.60
C GLY A 271 -25.46 19.84 -19.13
N ARG A 272 -25.80 18.76 -18.43
CA ARG A 272 -25.38 18.62 -17.03
C ARG A 272 -24.79 17.27 -16.68
N PHE A 273 -23.59 17.28 -16.09
CA PHE A 273 -22.93 16.14 -15.47
C PHE A 273 -23.21 16.16 -13.96
N HIS A 274 -24.41 15.80 -13.54
CA HIS A 274 -24.83 16.00 -12.16
C HIS A 274 -24.13 15.11 -11.13
N LEU A 275 -23.60 13.95 -11.54
CA LEU A 275 -22.97 13.00 -10.61
C LEU A 275 -21.50 13.30 -10.37
N THR A 276 -20.83 13.93 -11.31
CA THR A 276 -19.37 14.14 -11.27
C THR A 276 -18.97 15.61 -11.30
N GLU A 277 -19.96 16.51 -11.30
CA GLU A 277 -19.71 17.94 -11.19
C GLU A 277 -19.18 18.25 -9.79
N GLY A 278 -17.91 18.64 -9.70
CA GLY A 278 -17.21 18.89 -8.46
C GLY A 278 -16.17 17.84 -8.07
N SER A 279 -16.19 16.63 -8.65
CA SER A 279 -15.17 15.59 -8.35
C SER A 279 -13.73 16.04 -8.65
N GLU A 280 -13.54 17.00 -9.58
CA GLU A 280 -12.24 17.62 -9.81
C GLU A 280 -11.74 18.42 -8.61
N ILE A 281 -12.65 19.02 -7.83
CA ILE A 281 -12.30 19.78 -6.63
C ILE A 281 -11.82 18.81 -5.55
N ASP A 282 -12.55 17.71 -5.36
CA ASP A 282 -12.19 16.68 -4.38
C ASP A 282 -10.87 16.00 -4.75
N ALA A 283 -10.66 15.69 -6.04
CA ALA A 283 -9.40 15.16 -6.53
C ALA A 283 -8.21 16.10 -6.27
N VAL A 284 -8.39 17.41 -6.46
CA VAL A 284 -7.34 18.41 -6.19
C VAL A 284 -7.09 18.52 -4.68
N ALA A 285 -8.13 18.51 -3.86
CA ALA A 285 -8.00 18.57 -2.40
C ALA A 285 -7.22 17.37 -1.86
N LEU A 286 -7.60 16.15 -2.25
CA LEU A 286 -6.88 14.91 -1.88
C LEU A 286 -5.42 14.93 -2.34
N MET A 287 -5.15 15.43 -3.57
CA MET A 287 -3.77 15.56 -4.05
C MET A 287 -2.95 16.56 -3.22
N GLN A 288 -3.55 17.63 -2.69
CA GLN A 288 -2.86 18.57 -1.80
C GLN A 288 -2.51 17.90 -0.46
N GLU A 289 -3.39 17.08 0.09
CA GLU A 289 -3.14 16.30 1.30
C GLU A 289 -2.00 15.30 1.08
N ILE A 290 -2.07 14.51 0.01
CA ILE A 290 -1.02 13.57 -0.40
C ILE A 290 0.32 14.29 -0.56
N GLN A 291 0.37 15.45 -1.26
CA GLN A 291 1.59 16.23 -1.43
C GLN A 291 2.19 16.72 -0.09
N GLY A 292 1.35 17.02 0.89
CA GLY A 292 1.78 17.37 2.25
C GLY A 292 2.45 16.19 2.98
N LEU A 293 2.09 14.96 2.63
CA LEU A 293 2.55 13.74 3.28
C LEU A 293 3.83 13.14 2.66
N ILE A 294 4.11 13.38 1.38
CA ILE A 294 5.22 12.73 0.67
C ILE A 294 6.58 13.43 0.82
N ASN A 295 6.63 14.59 1.48
CA ASN A 295 7.92 15.20 1.78
C ASN A 295 8.75 14.27 2.66
N PRO A 296 10.02 13.96 2.31
CA PRO A 296 10.86 13.11 3.13
C PRO A 296 10.94 13.63 4.57
N VAL A 297 10.90 12.73 5.52
CA VAL A 297 11.09 13.07 6.93
C VAL A 297 12.56 13.47 7.12
N PRO A 298 12.85 14.69 7.57
CA PRO A 298 14.24 15.13 7.72
C PRO A 298 15.02 14.20 8.65
N PRO A 299 16.25 13.84 8.30
CA PRO A 299 17.13 13.08 9.19
C PRO A 299 17.32 13.81 10.52
N GLN A 300 17.29 13.06 11.60
CA GLN A 300 17.52 13.60 12.94
C GLN A 300 18.53 12.75 13.70
N GLY A 301 19.29 13.42 14.55
CA GLY A 301 20.14 12.83 15.54
C GLY A 301 19.99 13.61 16.85
N ASN A 302 19.49 12.95 17.89
CA ASN A 302 19.40 13.54 19.23
C ASN A 302 19.98 12.54 20.21
N ALA A 303 20.96 12.99 21.00
CA ALA A 303 21.57 12.14 21.99
C ALA A 303 20.56 11.77 23.10
N LEU A 304 20.05 10.55 23.04
CA LEU A 304 19.10 9.96 23.99
C LEU A 304 19.78 8.87 24.82
N ILE A 305 19.11 8.40 25.87
CA ILE A 305 19.56 7.29 26.71
C ILE A 305 21.04 7.45 27.10
N GLN A 306 21.35 8.53 27.82
CA GLN A 306 22.70 8.85 28.27
C GLN A 306 23.74 9.00 27.12
N ASN A 307 23.31 9.55 26.00
CA ASN A 307 24.10 9.76 24.77
C ASN A 307 24.54 8.47 24.05
N VAL A 308 23.87 7.34 24.27
CA VAL A 308 24.16 6.08 23.57
C VAL A 308 23.34 5.97 22.29
N GLU A 309 22.11 6.51 22.29
CA GLU A 309 21.22 6.54 21.12
C GLU A 309 21.25 7.94 20.51
N ASP A 310 22.04 8.15 19.48
CA ASP A 310 22.25 9.45 18.83
C ASP A 310 21.77 9.52 17.37
N MET A 311 21.21 8.42 16.85
CA MET A 311 20.54 8.31 15.53
C MET A 311 19.05 8.03 15.70
N GLN A 312 18.22 8.46 14.75
CA GLN A 312 16.78 8.16 14.76
C GLN A 312 16.32 7.73 13.35
N GLY A 313 15.79 6.54 13.25
CA GLY A 313 15.24 5.97 12.00
C GLY A 313 13.84 6.47 11.65
N GLN A 314 13.05 6.95 12.63
CA GLN A 314 11.69 7.50 12.48
C GLN A 314 10.72 6.52 11.80
N SER A 315 10.93 5.21 11.93
CA SER A 315 10.20 4.14 11.27
C SER A 315 8.69 4.26 11.42
N ARG A 316 8.21 4.43 12.65
CA ARG A 316 6.78 4.61 12.92
C ARG A 316 6.19 5.83 12.21
N LEU A 317 6.88 6.98 12.24
CA LEU A 317 6.39 8.21 11.63
C LEU A 317 6.25 8.03 10.10
N LYS A 318 7.24 7.41 9.47
CA LYS A 318 7.24 7.15 8.02
C LYS A 318 6.12 6.20 7.63
N VAL A 319 5.91 5.11 8.39
CA VAL A 319 4.79 4.17 8.14
C VAL A 319 3.43 4.85 8.29
N VAL A 320 3.24 5.67 9.33
CA VAL A 320 1.97 6.39 9.55
C VAL A 320 1.68 7.38 8.42
N ARG A 321 2.68 8.08 7.90
CA ARG A 321 2.52 8.98 6.75
C ARG A 321 2.20 8.20 5.47
N ALA A 322 2.89 7.10 5.23
CA ALA A 322 2.61 6.23 4.09
C ALA A 322 1.19 5.64 4.16
N ARG A 323 0.72 5.28 5.37
CA ARG A 323 -0.65 4.82 5.59
C ARG A 323 -1.67 5.89 5.21
N ALA A 324 -1.45 7.13 5.64
CA ALA A 324 -2.34 8.23 5.28
C ALA A 324 -2.42 8.42 3.75
N VAL A 325 -1.28 8.35 3.04
CA VAL A 325 -1.27 8.40 1.57
C VAL A 325 -2.07 7.25 0.96
N VAL A 326 -1.95 6.01 1.47
CA VAL A 326 -2.75 4.87 0.98
C VAL A 326 -4.25 5.09 1.22
N ASP A 327 -4.63 5.64 2.37
CA ASP A 327 -6.02 5.95 2.68
C ASP A 327 -6.58 7.03 1.74
N ASP A 328 -5.83 8.12 1.49
CA ASP A 328 -6.19 9.18 0.54
C ASP A 328 -6.23 8.66 -0.91
N THR A 329 -5.34 7.73 -1.28
CA THR A 329 -5.38 7.03 -2.57
C THR A 329 -6.70 6.28 -2.75
N VAL A 330 -7.19 5.58 -1.72
CA VAL A 330 -8.48 4.85 -1.80
C VAL A 330 -9.64 5.82 -1.97
N GLU A 331 -9.64 6.97 -1.30
CA GLU A 331 -10.68 7.99 -1.48
C GLU A 331 -10.62 8.60 -2.91
N LEU A 332 -9.42 8.88 -3.41
CA LEU A 332 -9.24 9.36 -4.79
C LEU A 332 -9.73 8.33 -5.83
N LEU A 333 -9.45 7.05 -5.61
CA LEU A 333 -9.93 5.95 -6.45
C LEU A 333 -11.46 5.79 -6.35
N ALA A 334 -12.07 6.11 -5.22
CA ALA A 334 -13.53 6.11 -5.07
C ALA A 334 -14.19 7.17 -5.94
N GLU A 335 -13.63 8.38 -5.97
CA GLU A 335 -14.09 9.45 -6.86
C GLU A 335 -13.91 9.09 -8.34
N ASP A 336 -12.78 8.47 -8.68
CA ASP A 336 -12.50 8.02 -10.04
C ASP A 336 -13.43 6.87 -10.48
N LEU A 337 -13.74 5.92 -9.58
CA LEU A 337 -14.72 4.86 -9.82
C LEU A 337 -16.12 5.42 -10.08
N LEU A 338 -16.58 6.38 -9.29
CA LEU A 338 -17.86 7.07 -9.50
C LEU A 338 -17.91 7.71 -10.88
N THR A 339 -16.90 8.48 -11.20
CA THR A 339 -16.81 9.20 -12.48
C THR A 339 -16.68 8.24 -13.65
N GLY A 340 -15.76 7.30 -13.59
CA GLY A 340 -15.51 6.33 -14.65
C GLY A 340 -16.75 5.47 -14.95
N THR A 341 -17.43 4.96 -13.91
CA THR A 341 -18.66 4.16 -14.11
C THR A 341 -19.83 4.97 -14.63
N TYR A 342 -19.96 6.25 -14.25
CA TYR A 342 -20.93 7.18 -14.85
C TYR A 342 -20.71 7.31 -16.35
N TRP A 343 -19.47 7.47 -16.79
CA TRP A 343 -19.14 7.54 -18.21
C TRP A 343 -19.35 6.21 -18.95
N LEU A 344 -19.25 5.07 -18.27
CA LEU A 344 -19.66 3.79 -18.87
C LEU A 344 -21.18 3.77 -19.11
N ASP A 345 -22.00 4.31 -18.21
CA ASP A 345 -23.44 4.43 -18.41
C ASP A 345 -23.76 5.29 -19.63
N LEU A 346 -23.07 6.44 -19.78
CA LEU A 346 -23.22 7.28 -20.97
C LEU A 346 -22.80 6.55 -22.25
N ARG A 347 -21.69 5.83 -22.24
CA ARG A 347 -21.24 5.02 -23.39
C ARG A 347 -22.23 3.92 -23.73
N LYS A 348 -22.85 3.31 -22.73
CA LYS A 348 -23.89 2.29 -22.90
C LYS A 348 -25.19 2.89 -23.44
N ALA A 349 -25.55 4.11 -23.02
CA ALA A 349 -26.70 4.84 -23.55
C ALA A 349 -26.51 5.26 -25.00
N GLN A 350 -25.31 5.63 -25.42
CA GLN A 350 -24.98 5.94 -26.82
C GLN A 350 -25.09 4.72 -27.72
N ASP A 351 -24.64 3.56 -27.25
CA ASP A 351 -24.69 2.32 -27.97
C ASP A 351 -24.83 1.14 -26.98
N PRO A 352 -26.06 0.59 -26.84
CA PRO A 352 -26.34 -0.51 -25.93
C PRO A 352 -25.55 -1.80 -26.22
N THR A 353 -24.95 -1.92 -27.39
CA THR A 353 -24.17 -3.12 -27.78
C THR A 353 -22.72 -3.06 -27.26
N ARG A 354 -22.25 -1.89 -26.84
CA ARG A 354 -20.87 -1.74 -26.37
C ARG A 354 -20.56 -2.68 -25.20
N ASN A 355 -19.43 -3.36 -25.31
CA ASN A 355 -18.81 -4.14 -24.25
C ASN A 355 -17.57 -3.41 -23.77
N PHE A 356 -17.31 -3.39 -22.47
CA PHE A 356 -16.21 -2.65 -21.87
C PHE A 356 -15.00 -3.55 -21.53
N GLY A 357 -15.05 -4.83 -21.89
CA GLY A 357 -14.05 -5.81 -21.51
C GLY A 357 -14.43 -6.59 -20.25
N VAL A 358 -13.70 -7.65 -19.98
CA VAL A 358 -14.09 -8.64 -18.95
C VAL A 358 -14.12 -7.99 -17.55
N ALA A 359 -13.04 -7.34 -17.14
CA ALA A 359 -12.93 -6.77 -15.79
C ALA A 359 -13.77 -5.49 -15.62
N PRO A 360 -13.71 -4.48 -16.50
CA PRO A 360 -14.57 -3.30 -16.39
C PRO A 360 -16.08 -3.62 -16.36
N MET A 361 -16.53 -4.59 -17.15
CA MET A 361 -17.93 -5.03 -17.11
C MET A 361 -18.31 -5.62 -15.75
N ALA A 362 -17.43 -6.43 -15.17
CA ALA A 362 -17.70 -7.06 -13.88
C ALA A 362 -17.77 -6.00 -12.75
N VAL A 363 -16.83 -5.06 -12.72
CA VAL A 363 -16.83 -3.96 -11.75
C VAL A 363 -18.05 -3.09 -11.92
N TRP A 364 -18.33 -2.64 -13.14
CA TRP A 364 -19.47 -1.77 -13.44
C TRP A 364 -20.79 -2.42 -13.00
N THR A 365 -21.02 -3.69 -13.32
CA THR A 365 -22.22 -4.41 -12.92
C THR A 365 -22.36 -4.49 -11.39
N ALA A 366 -21.33 -4.95 -10.69
CA ALA A 366 -21.36 -5.07 -9.23
C ALA A 366 -21.52 -3.70 -8.54
N PHE A 367 -20.86 -2.67 -9.07
CA PHE A 367 -21.01 -1.33 -8.51
C PHE A 367 -22.40 -0.76 -8.74
N ARG A 368 -23.06 -1.04 -9.88
CA ARG A 368 -24.44 -0.62 -10.15
C ARG A 368 -25.46 -1.40 -9.31
N ASP A 369 -25.16 -2.63 -8.90
CA ASP A 369 -25.95 -3.35 -7.90
C ASP A 369 -25.90 -2.67 -6.51
N THR A 370 -24.77 -2.03 -6.19
CA THR A 370 -24.56 -1.30 -4.92
C THR A 370 -25.11 0.13 -4.99
N LEU A 371 -24.82 0.83 -6.08
CA LEU A 371 -25.25 2.21 -6.35
C LEU A 371 -26.02 2.24 -7.68
N PRO A 372 -27.34 1.95 -7.68
CA PRO A 372 -28.14 1.95 -8.89
C PRO A 372 -28.15 3.32 -9.58
N PHE A 373 -28.06 3.31 -10.90
CA PHE A 373 -28.10 4.51 -11.72
C PHE A 373 -29.39 4.52 -12.56
N ASN A 374 -30.23 5.52 -12.34
CA ASN A 374 -31.53 5.65 -13.00
C ASN A 374 -31.48 6.60 -14.21
N GLY A 375 -30.49 6.45 -15.07
CA GLY A 375 -30.26 7.47 -16.10
C GLY A 375 -29.71 8.74 -15.45
N LEU A 376 -29.78 9.87 -16.09
CA LEU A 376 -29.12 11.13 -15.74
C LEU A 376 -29.66 11.85 -14.49
N GLY A 377 -30.43 11.19 -13.64
CA GLY A 377 -31.03 11.77 -12.45
C GLY A 377 -30.29 11.43 -11.16
N ALA A 378 -30.48 12.27 -10.14
CA ALA A 378 -29.94 12.03 -8.81
C ALA A 378 -30.33 10.65 -8.29
N VAL A 379 -29.35 9.85 -7.92
CA VAL A 379 -29.60 8.61 -7.19
C VAL A 379 -30.11 9.01 -5.80
N PRO A 380 -31.28 8.52 -5.34
CA PRO A 380 -31.70 8.71 -3.98
C PRO A 380 -30.77 7.87 -3.09
N ALA A 381 -29.64 8.42 -2.69
CA ALA A 381 -28.74 7.79 -1.73
C ALA A 381 -29.07 8.29 -0.32
N THR A 382 -29.08 7.39 0.62
CA THR A 382 -29.22 7.69 2.05
C THR A 382 -27.89 8.13 2.67
N GLN A 383 -26.80 7.99 1.94
CA GLN A 383 -25.42 8.33 2.32
C GLN A 383 -24.77 9.11 1.18
N PRO A 384 -23.74 9.90 1.45
CA PRO A 384 -22.89 10.49 0.42
C PRO A 384 -22.36 9.43 -0.55
N ILE A 385 -22.47 9.68 -1.85
CA ILE A 385 -22.13 8.67 -2.87
C ILE A 385 -20.66 8.26 -2.85
N HIS A 386 -19.75 9.18 -2.51
CA HIS A 386 -18.33 8.88 -2.37
C HIS A 386 -18.06 7.88 -1.22
N GLU A 387 -18.80 7.98 -0.09
CA GLU A 387 -18.70 6.99 0.99
C GLU A 387 -19.14 5.59 0.53
N ILE A 388 -20.16 5.52 -0.33
CA ILE A 388 -20.61 4.26 -0.92
C ILE A 388 -19.51 3.68 -1.83
N ALA A 389 -18.86 4.51 -2.63
CA ALA A 389 -17.79 4.07 -3.52
C ALA A 389 -16.53 3.65 -2.74
N SER A 390 -16.14 4.42 -1.73
CA SER A 390 -15.03 4.07 -0.84
C SER A 390 -15.31 2.76 -0.08
N ALA A 391 -16.51 2.59 0.46
CA ALA A 391 -16.94 1.34 1.10
C ALA A 391 -16.95 0.16 0.13
N PHE A 392 -17.33 0.37 -1.13
CA PHE A 392 -17.31 -0.66 -2.17
C PHE A 392 -15.88 -1.14 -2.42
N ILE A 393 -14.92 -0.23 -2.64
CA ILE A 393 -13.51 -0.57 -2.83
C ILE A 393 -12.98 -1.32 -1.59
N ARG A 394 -13.25 -0.84 -0.37
CA ARG A 394 -12.74 -1.43 0.87
C ARG A 394 -13.37 -2.80 1.18
N SER A 395 -14.56 -3.09 0.70
CA SER A 395 -15.28 -4.35 0.97
C SER A 395 -15.11 -5.42 -0.10
N HIS A 396 -14.56 -5.08 -1.26
CA HIS A 396 -14.38 -6.00 -2.38
C HIS A 396 -12.91 -6.12 -2.74
N ALA A 397 -12.35 -7.32 -2.63
CA ALA A 397 -11.02 -7.57 -3.15
C ALA A 397 -11.00 -7.40 -4.67
N ALA A 398 -10.04 -6.66 -5.21
CA ALA A 398 -9.88 -6.44 -6.64
C ALA A 398 -9.78 -7.76 -7.43
N ALA A 399 -9.23 -8.80 -6.81
CA ALA A 399 -9.14 -10.14 -7.36
C ALA A 399 -10.51 -10.81 -7.64
N ASN A 400 -11.63 -10.29 -7.10
CA ASN A 400 -12.97 -10.76 -7.42
C ASN A 400 -13.37 -10.39 -8.86
N PHE A 401 -12.79 -9.33 -9.41
CA PHE A 401 -13.10 -8.79 -10.73
C PHE A 401 -12.05 -9.13 -11.78
N TYR A 402 -10.80 -9.32 -11.34
CA TYR A 402 -9.71 -9.69 -12.23
C TYR A 402 -8.71 -10.61 -11.52
N LYS A 403 -8.60 -11.84 -11.99
CA LYS A 403 -7.64 -12.84 -11.46
C LYS A 403 -6.42 -13.06 -12.36
N GLY A 404 -6.44 -12.59 -13.58
CA GLY A 404 -5.47 -12.70 -14.67
C GLY A 404 -4.27 -13.64 -14.45
N ASP A 405 -3.91 -14.39 -15.47
CA ASP A 405 -2.79 -15.35 -15.38
C ASP A 405 -1.41 -14.70 -15.61
N ILE A 406 -1.37 -13.37 -15.71
CA ILE A 406 -0.13 -12.64 -15.99
C ILE A 406 0.73 -12.62 -14.74
N ARG A 407 1.80 -13.41 -14.79
CA ARG A 407 2.72 -13.59 -13.67
C ARG A 407 3.45 -12.30 -13.34
N GLU A 408 3.48 -11.94 -12.07
CA GLU A 408 4.32 -10.83 -11.58
C GLU A 408 5.79 -11.02 -12.03
N PRO A 409 6.47 -9.94 -12.43
CA PRO A 409 7.89 -10.00 -12.74
C PRO A 409 8.69 -10.61 -11.58
N ASP A 410 9.63 -11.48 -11.87
CA ASP A 410 10.50 -12.05 -10.84
C ASP A 410 11.26 -10.89 -10.15
N GLY A 411 11.00 -10.71 -8.86
CA GLY A 411 11.80 -9.85 -8.00
C GLY A 411 13.18 -10.46 -7.78
N MET A 412 14.18 -9.62 -7.44
CA MET A 412 15.56 -10.11 -7.18
C MET A 412 15.65 -11.07 -5.98
N THR A 413 14.62 -11.16 -5.14
CA THR A 413 14.65 -11.86 -3.85
C THR A 413 14.27 -13.33 -3.88
N ARG A 414 13.56 -13.83 -4.89
CA ARG A 414 13.22 -15.26 -4.96
C ARG A 414 14.42 -16.18 -5.18
N ARG A 415 15.57 -15.66 -5.60
CA ARG A 415 16.80 -16.45 -5.76
C ARG A 415 17.65 -16.57 -4.49
N HIS A 416 17.43 -15.72 -3.48
CA HIS A 416 18.25 -15.71 -2.26
C HIS A 416 17.57 -16.32 -1.01
N VAL A 417 16.29 -16.68 -1.08
CA VAL A 417 15.58 -17.32 0.04
C VAL A 417 15.59 -18.86 -0.07
N THR A 418 16.09 -19.40 -1.17
CA THR A 418 16.16 -20.86 -1.42
C THR A 418 17.59 -21.41 -1.54
N GLU A 419 18.61 -20.62 -1.25
CA GLU A 419 19.99 -21.05 -1.02
C GLU A 419 20.44 -20.57 0.37
#